data_4f721516f35d7a8843add07075c40bbf
#
_entry.id   4f721516f35d7a8843add07075c40bbf
#
_cell.length_a   1.000
_cell.length_b   1.000
_cell.length_c   1.000
_cell.angle_alpha   90.00
_cell.angle_beta   90.00
_cell.angle_gamma   90.00
#
_symmetry.space_group_name_H-M   'P 1'
#
loop_
_entity.id
_entity.type
_entity.pdbx_description
1 polymer ?
#
loop_
_entity_poly.entity_id
_entity_poly.type
_entity_poly.pdbx_seq_one_letter_code
_entity_poly.pdbx_strand_id
1 'polypeptide(L)'
;MRIVQVAAITTTNVGDYVYRVGEPSIALGRLPDVHIVNMATTHPDLKSFCMSADVLILHLLYETDFIPIIKERQALGLPTIYELSDHITDIQPGVGLGGLFADPHKITSAFYLAQLSDAMLVTGQGLYDTFGELNNQTQIFENQIQDL
;
A
#
# COMPACT_ATOMS: atom_id res chain seq x y z
N MET A 1 0.42 19.09 3.18
CA MET A 1 -0.11 17.83 2.60
C MET A 1 -0.03 16.74 3.65
N ARG A 2 -1.13 16.05 3.90
CA ARG A 2 -1.21 14.93 4.84
C ARG A 2 -1.28 13.62 4.07
N ILE A 3 -0.31 12.73 4.33
CA ILE A 3 -0.26 11.38 3.75
C ILE A 3 -0.56 10.38 4.86
N VAL A 4 -1.46 9.44 4.62
CA VAL A 4 -1.69 8.30 5.49
C VAL A 4 -1.32 7.04 4.74
N GLN A 5 -0.43 6.23 5.32
CA GLN A 5 -0.09 4.90 4.82
C GLN A 5 -0.68 3.85 5.74
N VAL A 6 -1.35 2.87 5.17
CA VAL A 6 -1.94 1.75 5.91
C VAL A 6 -1.27 0.45 5.49
N ALA A 7 -0.76 -0.29 6.45
CA ALA A 7 -0.14 -1.59 6.27
C ALA A 7 -0.68 -2.61 7.28
N ALA A 8 -0.75 -3.87 6.90
CA ALA A 8 -1.19 -4.94 7.80
C ALA A 8 -0.19 -5.15 8.96
N ILE A 9 1.10 -4.94 8.69
CA ILE A 9 2.20 -5.13 9.64
C ILE A 9 2.94 -3.81 9.80
N THR A 10 3.03 -3.32 11.03
CA THR A 10 3.69 -2.06 11.38
C THR A 10 4.98 -2.28 12.19
N THR A 11 5.55 -3.47 12.14
CA THR A 11 6.75 -3.78 12.92
C THR A 11 8.02 -3.43 12.14
N THR A 12 8.96 -2.75 12.78
CA THR A 12 10.25 -2.36 12.21
C THR A 12 11.17 -3.53 11.84
N ASN A 13 10.76 -4.77 12.11
CA ASN A 13 11.57 -5.97 11.88
C ASN A 13 11.18 -6.74 10.61
N VAL A 14 10.21 -6.25 9.85
CA VAL A 14 9.79 -6.86 8.58
C VAL A 14 10.38 -6.03 7.45
N GLY A 15 11.23 -6.63 6.62
CA GLY A 15 11.97 -5.92 5.57
C GLY A 15 11.06 -5.13 4.62
N ASP A 16 9.91 -5.70 4.24
CA ASP A 16 8.93 -5.04 3.39
C ASP A 16 8.41 -3.74 4.04
N TYR A 17 8.02 -3.78 5.31
CA TYR A 17 7.61 -2.57 6.03
C TYR A 17 8.74 -1.53 6.08
N VAL A 18 9.97 -1.95 6.38
CA VAL A 18 11.11 -1.02 6.48
C VAL A 18 11.32 -0.28 5.16
N TYR A 19 11.43 -1.00 4.05
CA TYR A 19 11.79 -0.40 2.76
C TYR A 19 10.62 0.30 2.06
N ARG A 20 9.37 -0.12 2.31
CA ARG A 20 8.21 0.39 1.58
C ARG A 20 7.39 1.41 2.37
N VAL A 21 7.38 1.31 3.68
CA VAL A 21 6.60 2.20 4.55
C VAL A 21 7.50 3.06 5.43
N GLY A 22 8.42 2.46 6.17
CA GLY A 22 9.26 3.14 7.15
C GLY A 22 10.23 4.15 6.53
N GLU A 23 11.10 3.71 5.63
CA GLU A 23 12.10 4.56 4.98
C GLU A 23 11.48 5.70 4.15
N PRO A 24 10.47 5.44 3.29
CA PRO A 24 9.77 6.52 2.60
C PRO A 24 9.13 7.53 3.56
N SER A 25 8.59 7.07 4.70
CA SER A 25 8.01 7.97 5.70
C SER A 25 9.04 8.89 6.32
N ILE A 26 10.23 8.39 6.63
CA ILE A 26 11.33 9.18 7.17
C ILE A 26 11.78 10.23 6.12
N ALA A 27 11.91 9.83 4.87
CA ALA A 27 12.31 10.72 3.78
C ALA A 27 11.26 11.83 3.54
N LEU A 28 10.00 11.46 3.43
CA LEU A 28 8.89 12.39 3.22
C LEU A 28 8.68 13.32 4.41
N GLY A 29 8.88 12.82 5.64
CA GLY A 29 8.75 13.62 6.86
C GLY A 29 9.82 14.72 7.01
N ARG A 30 10.88 14.70 6.19
CA ARG A 30 11.89 15.78 6.10
C ARG A 30 11.45 16.93 5.20
N LEU A 31 10.43 16.72 4.37
CA LEU A 31 9.94 17.78 3.48
C LEU A 31 9.07 18.76 4.28
N PRO A 32 9.27 20.07 4.09
CA PRO A 32 8.38 21.06 4.68
C PRO A 32 6.96 20.85 4.16
N ASP A 33 5.98 21.04 5.02
CA ASP A 33 4.55 20.94 4.67
C ASP A 33 4.05 19.52 4.32
N VAL A 34 4.84 18.47 4.58
CA VAL A 34 4.42 17.06 4.47
C VAL A 34 4.29 16.45 5.85
N HIS A 35 3.12 15.92 6.15
CA HIS A 35 2.83 15.18 7.38
C HIS A 35 2.44 13.76 6.99
N ILE A 36 3.21 12.78 7.42
CA ILE A 36 2.98 11.38 7.13
C ILE A 36 2.63 10.60 8.39
N VAL A 37 1.63 9.74 8.30
CA VAL A 37 1.18 8.86 9.39
C VAL A 37 1.10 7.43 8.88
N ASN A 38 1.77 6.52 9.59
CA ASN A 38 1.70 5.08 9.31
C ASN A 38 0.72 4.42 10.28
N MET A 39 -0.21 3.64 9.76
CA MET A 39 -1.27 3.01 10.54
C MET A 39 -1.37 1.52 10.27
N ALA A 40 -1.67 0.77 11.33
CA ALA A 40 -2.07 -0.63 11.20
C ALA A 40 -3.56 -0.74 10.80
N THR A 41 -3.91 -1.79 10.08
CA THR A 41 -5.31 -2.10 9.72
C THR A 41 -6.22 -2.29 10.95
N THR A 42 -5.63 -2.59 12.10
CA THR A 42 -6.36 -2.82 13.37
C THR A 42 -6.60 -1.56 14.19
N HIS A 43 -6.15 -0.38 13.71
CA HIS A 43 -6.31 0.85 14.50
C HIS A 43 -7.79 1.26 14.61
N PRO A 44 -8.29 1.58 15.82
CA PRO A 44 -9.72 1.87 16.03
C PRO A 44 -10.25 3.07 15.23
N ASP A 45 -9.41 4.08 15.00
CA ASP A 45 -9.76 5.29 14.26
C ASP A 45 -9.35 5.26 12.79
N LEU A 46 -9.05 4.06 12.25
CA LEU A 46 -8.51 3.88 10.90
C LEU A 46 -9.30 4.65 9.83
N LYS A 47 -10.63 4.48 9.81
CA LYS A 47 -11.47 5.16 8.82
C LYS A 47 -11.34 6.68 8.90
N SER A 48 -11.32 7.25 10.09
CA SER A 48 -11.18 8.70 10.30
C SER A 48 -9.85 9.21 9.74
N PHE A 49 -8.76 8.49 10.00
CA PHE A 49 -7.45 8.84 9.44
C PHE A 49 -7.42 8.72 7.92
N CYS A 50 -7.94 7.62 7.36
CA CYS A 50 -8.03 7.45 5.92
C CYS A 50 -8.81 8.59 5.26
N MET A 51 -9.93 9.00 5.82
CA MET A 51 -10.77 10.06 5.26
C MET A 51 -10.16 11.46 5.41
N SER A 52 -9.29 11.67 6.40
CA SER A 52 -8.63 12.98 6.63
C SER A 52 -7.35 13.17 5.80
N ALA A 53 -6.88 12.16 5.09
CA ALA A 53 -5.66 12.22 4.30
C ALA A 53 -5.87 12.95 2.97
N ASP A 54 -4.94 13.82 2.58
CA ASP A 54 -4.87 14.34 1.21
C ASP A 54 -4.53 13.21 0.22
N VAL A 55 -3.61 12.31 0.63
CA VAL A 55 -3.25 11.11 -0.12
C VAL A 55 -3.30 9.90 0.81
N LEU A 56 -4.00 8.85 0.41
CA LEU A 56 -4.03 7.56 1.11
C LEU A 56 -3.20 6.54 0.33
N ILE A 57 -2.31 5.82 1.02
CA ILE A 57 -1.53 4.72 0.46
C ILE A 57 -1.93 3.42 1.18
N LEU A 58 -2.35 2.43 0.42
CA LEU A 58 -2.71 1.10 0.89
C LEU A 58 -1.60 0.12 0.52
N HIS A 59 -0.81 -0.30 1.52
CA HIS A 59 0.34 -1.16 1.30
C HIS A 59 -0.04 -2.63 1.41
N LEU A 60 -0.10 -3.33 0.28
CA LEU A 60 -0.32 -4.77 0.14
C LEU A 60 -1.52 -5.30 0.96
N LEU A 61 -2.63 -4.57 0.96
CA LEU A 61 -3.84 -4.91 1.71
C LEU A 61 -4.80 -5.78 0.88
N TYR A 62 -5.63 -6.57 1.58
CA TYR A 62 -6.68 -7.41 1.00
C TYR A 62 -8.03 -7.27 1.70
N GLU A 63 -8.11 -6.45 2.74
CA GLU A 63 -9.32 -6.25 3.52
C GLU A 63 -10.36 -5.46 2.72
N THR A 64 -11.49 -6.08 2.45
CA THR A 64 -12.57 -5.49 1.64
C THR A 64 -13.24 -4.28 2.27
N ASP A 65 -13.00 -4.04 3.56
CA ASP A 65 -13.46 -2.85 4.29
C ASP A 65 -12.89 -1.55 3.73
N PHE A 66 -11.80 -1.60 2.96
CA PHE A 66 -11.26 -0.45 2.25
C PHE A 66 -12.06 -0.06 1.00
N ILE A 67 -12.89 -0.94 0.45
CA ILE A 67 -13.70 -0.64 -0.75
C ILE A 67 -14.60 0.59 -0.54
N PRO A 68 -15.43 0.68 0.52
CA PRO A 68 -16.23 1.88 0.75
C PRO A 68 -15.37 3.12 1.02
N ILE A 69 -14.22 2.99 1.67
CA ILE A 69 -13.30 4.11 1.93
C ILE A 69 -12.77 4.67 0.60
N ILE A 70 -12.28 3.82 -0.31
CA ILE A 70 -11.78 4.25 -1.62
C ILE A 70 -12.88 4.99 -2.39
N LYS A 71 -14.09 4.41 -2.47
CA LYS A 71 -15.22 5.02 -3.20
C LYS A 71 -15.64 6.37 -2.60
N GLU A 72 -15.69 6.49 -1.28
CA GLU A 72 -16.02 7.74 -0.60
C GLU A 72 -14.96 8.81 -0.87
N ARG A 73 -13.67 8.44 -0.84
CA ARG A 73 -12.57 9.33 -1.17
C ARG A 73 -12.59 9.78 -2.64
N GLN A 74 -12.87 8.87 -3.57
CA GLN A 74 -13.04 9.21 -5.00
C GLN A 74 -14.16 10.22 -5.22
N ALA A 75 -15.28 10.07 -4.55
CA ALA A 75 -16.38 11.02 -4.61
C ALA A 75 -16.00 12.42 -4.12
N LEU A 76 -14.98 12.52 -3.25
CA LEU A 76 -14.43 13.77 -2.72
C LEU A 76 -13.23 14.29 -3.52
N GLY A 77 -12.79 13.59 -4.57
CA GLY A 77 -11.59 13.93 -5.34
C GLY A 77 -10.28 13.71 -4.58
N LEU A 78 -10.27 12.84 -3.56
CA LEU A 78 -9.10 12.53 -2.74
C LEU A 78 -8.43 11.24 -3.26
N PRO A 79 -7.18 11.29 -3.74
CA PRO A 79 -6.53 10.13 -4.34
C PRO A 79 -6.19 9.05 -3.32
N THR A 80 -6.36 7.80 -3.78
CA THR A 80 -5.90 6.59 -3.09
C THR A 80 -4.96 5.83 -4.00
N ILE A 81 -3.79 5.46 -3.48
CA ILE A 81 -2.75 4.70 -4.16
C ILE A 81 -2.67 3.31 -3.53
N TYR A 82 -2.66 2.27 -4.35
CA TYR A 82 -2.38 0.91 -3.90
C TYR A 82 -0.92 0.56 -4.19
N GLU A 83 -0.25 -0.05 -3.24
CA GLU A 83 1.13 -0.51 -3.40
C GLU A 83 1.18 -2.04 -3.39
N LEU A 84 1.64 -2.60 -4.52
CA LEU A 84 1.90 -4.02 -4.71
C LEU A 84 3.41 -4.25 -4.69
N SER A 85 3.94 -4.66 -3.53
CA SER A 85 5.38 -4.79 -3.30
C SER A 85 5.95 -6.14 -3.68
N ASP A 86 5.11 -7.18 -3.75
CA ASP A 86 5.51 -8.57 -3.96
C ASP A 86 4.66 -9.30 -4.99
N HIS A 87 5.23 -10.40 -5.53
CA HIS A 87 4.54 -11.29 -6.47
C HIS A 87 3.61 -12.25 -5.72
N ILE A 88 2.46 -11.75 -5.26
CA ILE A 88 1.55 -12.46 -4.34
C ILE A 88 0.91 -13.74 -4.89
N THR A 89 1.00 -13.99 -6.20
CA THR A 89 0.48 -15.23 -6.82
C THR A 89 1.51 -16.35 -6.88
N ASP A 90 2.79 -16.08 -6.59
CA ASP A 90 3.89 -17.05 -6.68
C ASP A 90 4.74 -17.05 -5.39
N ILE A 91 4.09 -16.91 -4.25
CA ILE A 91 4.77 -16.93 -2.96
C ILE A 91 4.99 -18.38 -2.51
N GLN A 92 6.24 -18.73 -2.23
CA GLN A 92 6.57 -20.07 -1.78
C GLN A 92 6.03 -20.33 -0.36
N PRO A 93 5.52 -21.56 -0.09
CA PRO A 93 5.12 -21.95 1.25
C PRO A 93 6.27 -21.79 2.26
N GLY A 94 5.99 -21.19 3.41
CA GLY A 94 6.97 -21.00 4.49
C GLY A 94 7.71 -19.66 4.48
N VAL A 95 7.54 -18.84 3.46
CA VAL A 95 7.98 -17.43 3.49
C VAL A 95 6.90 -16.57 4.15
N GLY A 96 7.29 -15.52 4.89
CA GLY A 96 6.39 -14.74 5.75
C GLY A 96 5.06 -14.29 5.13
N LEU A 97 5.05 -13.86 3.86
CA LEU A 97 3.84 -13.54 3.11
C LEU A 97 3.11 -14.78 2.56
N GLY A 98 3.78 -15.93 2.45
CA GLY A 98 3.23 -17.15 1.88
C GLY A 98 2.00 -17.67 2.65
N GLY A 99 1.99 -17.51 3.99
CA GLY A 99 0.83 -17.81 4.81
C GLY A 99 -0.32 -16.82 4.61
N LEU A 100 -0.01 -15.55 4.35
CA LEU A 100 -0.99 -14.49 4.20
C LEU A 100 -1.77 -14.62 2.89
N PHE A 101 -1.07 -14.87 1.78
CA PHE A 101 -1.65 -15.01 0.44
C PHE A 101 -1.82 -16.46 -0.03
N ALA A 102 -1.78 -17.44 0.87
CA ALA A 102 -2.16 -18.81 0.55
C ALA A 102 -3.66 -18.95 0.18
N ASP A 103 -4.48 -17.99 0.62
CA ASP A 103 -5.92 -17.94 0.30
C ASP A 103 -6.14 -17.17 -1.01
N PRO A 104 -6.65 -17.83 -2.09
CA PRO A 104 -6.94 -17.18 -3.36
C PRO A 104 -7.92 -16.00 -3.26
N HIS A 105 -8.82 -16.01 -2.27
CA HIS A 105 -9.75 -14.91 -2.05
C HIS A 105 -9.03 -13.62 -1.63
N LYS A 106 -7.96 -13.74 -0.84
CA LYS A 106 -7.13 -12.58 -0.47
C LYS A 106 -6.41 -11.99 -1.66
N ILE A 107 -5.88 -12.83 -2.55
CA ILE A 107 -5.25 -12.38 -3.81
C ILE A 107 -6.28 -11.61 -4.66
N THR A 108 -7.46 -12.20 -4.86
CA THR A 108 -8.55 -11.56 -5.62
C THR A 108 -8.94 -10.22 -5.00
N SER A 109 -9.06 -10.14 -3.69
CA SER A 109 -9.39 -8.91 -2.98
C SER A 109 -8.29 -7.85 -3.12
N ALA A 110 -7.02 -8.24 -2.98
CA ALA A 110 -5.88 -7.33 -3.18
C ALA A 110 -5.88 -6.74 -4.61
N PHE A 111 -6.08 -7.59 -5.62
CA PHE A 111 -6.17 -7.13 -7.02
C PHE A 111 -7.36 -6.20 -7.24
N TYR A 112 -8.50 -6.48 -6.62
CA TYR A 112 -9.66 -5.61 -6.72
C TYR A 112 -9.41 -4.24 -6.07
N LEU A 113 -8.75 -4.19 -4.91
CA LEU A 113 -8.34 -2.92 -4.30
C LEU A 113 -7.37 -2.14 -5.18
N ALA A 114 -6.40 -2.83 -5.81
CA ALA A 114 -5.47 -2.21 -6.75
C ALA A 114 -6.20 -1.62 -7.97
N GLN A 115 -7.14 -2.37 -8.56
CA GLN A 115 -7.95 -1.90 -9.69
C GLN A 115 -8.86 -0.71 -9.33
N LEU A 116 -9.41 -0.72 -8.13
CA LEU A 116 -10.32 0.33 -7.65
C LEU A 116 -9.60 1.63 -7.28
N SER A 117 -8.33 1.54 -6.87
CA SER A 117 -7.52 2.70 -6.48
C SER A 117 -7.23 3.62 -7.67
N ASP A 118 -6.92 4.89 -7.40
CA ASP A 118 -6.66 5.90 -8.43
C ASP A 118 -5.31 5.68 -9.13
N ALA A 119 -4.35 5.04 -8.44
CA ALA A 119 -3.07 4.64 -8.99
C ALA A 119 -2.53 3.39 -8.29
N MET A 120 -1.55 2.73 -8.89
CA MET A 120 -0.83 1.60 -8.31
C MET A 120 0.68 1.82 -8.39
N LEU A 121 1.40 1.48 -7.33
CA LEU A 121 2.86 1.42 -7.29
C LEU A 121 3.31 -0.04 -7.24
N VAL A 122 4.36 -0.36 -7.98
CA VAL A 122 5.05 -1.66 -7.97
C VAL A 122 6.55 -1.46 -7.74
N THR A 123 7.23 -2.46 -7.20
CA THR A 123 8.63 -2.32 -6.76
C THR A 123 9.66 -2.47 -7.89
N GLY A 124 9.27 -2.91 -9.06
CA GLY A 124 10.22 -3.10 -10.16
C GLY A 124 9.57 -3.57 -11.45
N GLN A 125 10.40 -3.68 -12.48
CA GLN A 125 9.96 -4.01 -13.84
C GLN A 125 9.23 -5.35 -13.92
N GLY A 126 9.71 -6.38 -13.19
CA GLY A 126 9.07 -7.71 -13.22
C GLY A 126 7.62 -7.70 -12.70
N LEU A 127 7.35 -6.92 -11.63
CA LEU A 127 5.98 -6.74 -11.16
C LEU A 127 5.15 -5.88 -12.11
N TYR A 128 5.75 -4.88 -12.72
CA TYR A 128 5.09 -4.05 -13.74
C TYR A 128 4.68 -4.89 -14.94
N ASP A 129 5.56 -5.73 -15.46
CA ASP A 129 5.28 -6.60 -16.61
C ASP A 129 4.18 -7.63 -16.32
N THR A 130 4.09 -8.07 -15.05
CA THR A 130 3.11 -9.09 -14.64
C THR A 130 1.76 -8.48 -14.25
N PHE A 131 1.76 -7.38 -13.52
CA PHE A 131 0.56 -6.83 -12.86
C PHE A 131 0.25 -5.38 -13.25
N GLY A 132 1.09 -4.74 -14.08
CA GLY A 132 0.92 -3.32 -14.42
C GLY A 132 -0.44 -2.98 -15.04
N GLU A 133 -1.06 -3.93 -15.74
CA GLU A 133 -2.39 -3.76 -16.35
C GLU A 133 -3.56 -3.79 -15.35
N LEU A 134 -3.31 -4.15 -14.07
CA LEU A 134 -4.35 -4.09 -13.03
C LEU A 134 -4.88 -2.66 -12.83
N ASN A 135 -4.02 -1.66 -13.06
CA ASN A 135 -4.41 -0.27 -12.93
C ASN A 135 -3.77 0.54 -14.07
N ASN A 136 -4.55 1.38 -14.75
CA ASN A 136 -4.08 2.19 -15.88
C ASN A 136 -3.13 3.32 -15.48
N GLN A 137 -2.95 3.57 -14.19
CA GLN A 137 -2.00 4.53 -13.60
C GLN A 137 -0.93 3.81 -12.77
N THR A 138 -0.40 2.69 -13.29
CA THR A 138 0.67 1.95 -12.62
C THR A 138 2.01 2.59 -12.86
N GLN A 139 2.82 2.74 -11.80
CA GLN A 139 4.18 3.24 -11.84
C GLN A 139 5.14 2.36 -11.04
N ILE A 140 6.40 2.34 -11.45
CA ILE A 140 7.47 1.68 -10.72
C ILE A 140 8.02 2.64 -9.67
N PHE A 141 8.03 2.18 -8.43
CA PHE A 141 8.68 2.84 -7.30
C PHE A 141 9.61 1.84 -6.62
N GLU A 142 10.88 1.86 -7.03
CA GLU A 142 11.89 0.94 -6.53
C GLU A 142 12.18 1.13 -5.04
N ASN A 143 12.70 0.08 -4.40
CA ASN A 143 13.15 0.18 -3.02
C ASN A 143 14.27 1.22 -2.91
N GLN A 144 14.10 2.14 -1.97
CA GLN A 144 15.10 3.14 -1.66
C GLN A 144 15.81 2.76 -0.36
N ILE A 145 17.13 2.89 -0.34
CA ILE A 145 17.96 2.74 0.86
C ILE A 145 18.47 4.13 1.20
N GLN A 146 18.37 4.51 2.48
CA GLN A 146 18.99 5.75 2.91
C GLN A 146 20.51 5.67 2.74
N ASP A 147 21.10 6.69 2.15
CA ASP A 147 22.55 6.88 2.23
C ASP A 147 22.91 7.10 3.71
N LEU A 148 23.69 6.18 4.23
CA LEU A 148 24.20 6.23 5.60
C LEU A 148 25.32 7.28 5.73
#